data_faf5da5d275bd749f3c8b6ff993f47d7
#
_entry.id   faf5da5d275bd749f3c8b6ff993f47d7
#
_cell.length_a   1.000
_cell.length_b   1.000
_cell.length_c   1.000
_cell.angle_alpha   90.00
_cell.angle_beta   90.00
_cell.angle_gamma   90.00
#
_symmetry.space_group_name_H-M   'P 1'
#
loop_
_entity.id
_entity.type
_entity.pdbx_description
1 polymer ?
#
loop_
_entity_poly.entity_id
_entity_poly.type
_entity_poly.pdbx_seq_one_letter_code
_entity_poly.pdbx_strand_id
1 'polypeptide(L)'
;NRRVDEQNRQSLHGLLTPLREQLDGFRRQVQDSFGQEARERHTLAHEIRNLQQLNAQMAQEALNLTKALKGDNKTQGNWGEVVLTRVLEASGLREGYEYQTQVSIETDNRSRMQPDVIVRLPQGKDVVIDAKMTLVAYERYFNADDDYTREAALQEHIASVRNHIRLLGRKDYQQLPGLRSLDYVLMFIPVEPAFLLAIDRQPELISEALKNNIMLVSPTTLLVALRTIANLWRYEHQSRNAQKIAERAGRLYDKMRLFV
;
A
#
# COMPACT_ATOMS: atom_id res chain seq x y z
N ASN A 1 73.20 3.20 0.36
CA ASN A 1 71.94 3.77 -0.20
C ASN A 1 71.01 2.74 -0.85
N ARG A 2 71.46 1.64 -1.50
CA ARG A 2 70.59 0.66 -2.14
C ARG A 2 69.64 -0.09 -1.15
N ARG A 3 70.04 -0.36 0.08
CA ARG A 3 69.22 -1.03 1.11
C ARG A 3 68.05 -0.15 1.62
N VAL A 4 68.25 1.13 1.72
CA VAL A 4 67.23 2.10 2.16
C VAL A 4 66.16 2.28 1.09
N ASP A 5 66.57 2.26 -0.19
CA ASP A 5 65.63 2.38 -1.33
C ASP A 5 64.77 1.13 -1.50
N GLU A 6 65.29 -0.07 -1.20
CA GLU A 6 64.57 -1.32 -1.23
C GLU A 6 63.55 -1.44 -0.08
N GLN A 7 63.96 -1.03 1.13
CA GLN A 7 63.04 -0.98 2.29
C GLN A 7 61.89 0.03 2.08
N ASN A 8 62.15 1.21 1.53
CA ASN A 8 61.13 2.19 1.20
C ASN A 8 60.18 1.71 0.11
N ARG A 9 60.66 0.99 -0.90
CA ARG A 9 59.78 0.37 -1.93
C ARG A 9 58.93 -0.74 -1.36
N GLN A 10 59.43 -1.60 -0.48
CA GLN A 10 58.64 -2.62 0.18
C GLN A 10 57.61 -2.04 1.13
N SER A 11 57.95 -1.01 1.89
CA SER A 11 56.98 -0.29 2.75
C SER A 11 55.88 0.43 1.95
N LEU A 12 56.25 1.05 0.84
CA LEU A 12 55.26 1.66 -0.06
C LEU A 12 54.35 0.64 -0.73
N HIS A 13 54.90 -0.50 -1.17
CA HIS A 13 54.06 -1.58 -1.71
C HIS A 13 53.12 -2.19 -0.65
N GLY A 14 53.60 -2.34 0.58
CA GLY A 14 52.79 -2.85 1.69
C GLY A 14 51.61 -1.90 2.06
N LEU A 15 51.74 -0.58 1.83
CA LEU A 15 50.71 0.40 2.08
C LEU A 15 49.78 0.63 0.88
N LEU A 16 50.31 0.51 -0.36
CA LEU A 16 49.53 0.74 -1.57
C LEU A 16 48.64 -0.43 -1.98
N THR A 17 49.06 -1.68 -1.67
CA THR A 17 48.28 -2.87 -2.00
C THR A 17 46.91 -2.91 -1.29
N PRO A 18 46.83 -2.70 0.04
CA PRO A 18 45.53 -2.63 0.73
C PRO A 18 44.65 -1.49 0.27
N LEU A 19 45.25 -0.33 -0.04
CA LEU A 19 44.50 0.84 -0.55
C LEU A 19 43.90 0.56 -1.93
N ARG A 20 44.65 -0.14 -2.79
CA ARG A 20 44.17 -0.54 -4.12
C ARG A 20 43.03 -1.57 -4.02
N GLU A 21 43.14 -2.52 -3.13
CA GLU A 21 42.08 -3.50 -2.88
C GLU A 21 40.81 -2.84 -2.32
N GLN A 22 40.95 -1.86 -1.42
CA GLN A 22 39.83 -1.08 -0.92
C GLN A 22 39.16 -0.23 -2.01
N LEU A 23 39.96 0.41 -2.88
CA LEU A 23 39.44 1.16 -4.02
C LEU A 23 38.74 0.28 -5.05
N ASP A 24 39.25 -0.90 -5.33
CA ASP A 24 38.61 -1.87 -6.23
C ASP A 24 37.34 -2.47 -5.61
N GLY A 25 37.32 -2.66 -4.29
CA GLY A 25 36.12 -3.03 -3.54
C GLY A 25 35.05 -1.93 -3.59
N PHE A 26 35.43 -0.69 -3.31
CA PHE A 26 34.55 0.46 -3.38
C PHE A 26 33.99 0.67 -4.80
N ARG A 27 34.84 0.57 -5.83
CA ARG A 27 34.41 0.68 -7.23
C ARG A 27 33.37 -0.39 -7.61
N ARG A 28 33.58 -1.65 -7.18
CA ARG A 28 32.58 -2.71 -7.38
C ARG A 28 31.28 -2.43 -6.66
N GLN A 29 31.34 -2.00 -5.41
CA GLN A 29 30.15 -1.64 -4.62
C GLN A 29 29.37 -0.50 -5.23
N VAL A 30 30.05 0.52 -5.77
CA VAL A 30 29.41 1.63 -6.51
C VAL A 30 28.76 1.16 -7.81
N GLN A 31 29.46 0.30 -8.58
CA GLN A 31 28.89 -0.28 -9.81
C GLN A 31 27.68 -1.16 -9.55
N ASP A 32 27.70 -1.99 -8.51
CA ASP A 32 26.59 -2.83 -8.11
C ASP A 32 25.39 -1.98 -7.64
N SER A 33 25.65 -0.90 -6.90
CA SER A 33 24.63 0.04 -6.46
C SER A 33 23.94 0.75 -7.64
N PHE A 34 24.70 1.23 -8.63
CA PHE A 34 24.13 1.82 -9.85
C PHE A 34 23.36 0.80 -10.69
N GLY A 35 23.84 -0.43 -10.77
CA GLY A 35 23.14 -1.52 -11.47
C GLY A 35 21.82 -1.90 -10.78
N GLN A 36 21.77 -1.81 -9.47
CA GLN A 36 20.58 -2.06 -8.69
C GLN A 36 19.55 -0.91 -8.86
N GLU A 37 19.99 0.33 -8.78
CA GLU A 37 19.13 1.52 -9.01
C GLU A 37 18.52 1.51 -10.43
N ALA A 38 19.28 1.16 -11.46
CA ALA A 38 18.77 1.05 -12.83
C ALA A 38 17.72 -0.05 -12.97
N ARG A 39 17.90 -1.19 -12.30
CA ARG A 39 16.91 -2.29 -12.26
C ARG A 39 15.64 -1.86 -11.52
N GLU A 40 15.78 -1.18 -10.39
CA GLU A 40 14.65 -0.68 -9.61
C GLU A 40 13.81 0.33 -10.40
N ARG A 41 14.45 1.26 -11.13
CA ARG A 41 13.77 2.20 -12.05
C ARG A 41 13.02 1.48 -13.17
N HIS A 42 13.62 0.45 -13.74
CA HIS A 42 12.98 -0.35 -14.81
C HIS A 42 11.77 -1.12 -14.29
N THR A 43 11.89 -1.70 -13.10
CA THR A 43 10.80 -2.40 -12.39
C THR A 43 9.67 -1.42 -12.07
N LEU A 44 9.99 -0.23 -11.54
CA LEU A 44 9.00 0.80 -11.22
C LEU A 44 8.23 1.26 -12.48
N ALA A 45 8.93 1.51 -13.59
CA ALA A 45 8.29 1.89 -14.86
C ALA A 45 7.39 0.79 -15.43
N HIS A 46 7.74 -0.48 -15.23
CA HIS A 46 6.92 -1.61 -15.60
C HIS A 46 5.68 -1.72 -14.69
N GLU A 47 5.86 -1.54 -13.39
CA GLU A 47 4.78 -1.55 -12.43
C GLU A 47 3.78 -0.41 -12.66
N ILE A 48 4.24 0.79 -12.98
CA ILE A 48 3.36 1.92 -13.34
C ILE A 48 2.52 1.59 -14.59
N ARG A 49 3.10 0.97 -15.60
CA ARG A 49 2.36 0.54 -16.80
C ARG A 49 1.31 -0.53 -16.49
N ASN A 50 1.66 -1.51 -15.67
CA ASN A 50 0.72 -2.53 -15.22
C ASN A 50 -0.43 -1.92 -14.41
N LEU A 51 -0.13 -0.93 -13.55
CA LEU A 51 -1.13 -0.18 -12.80
C LEU A 51 -2.08 0.59 -13.72
N GLN A 52 -1.55 1.23 -14.76
CA GLN A 52 -2.36 1.95 -15.75
C GLN A 52 -3.28 0.99 -16.53
N GLN A 53 -2.79 -0.17 -16.93
CA GLN A 53 -3.60 -1.18 -17.62
C GLN A 53 -4.69 -1.74 -16.72
N LEU A 54 -4.36 -2.09 -15.49
CA LEU A 54 -5.33 -2.59 -14.51
C LEU A 54 -6.40 -1.55 -14.22
N ASN A 55 -6.00 -0.29 -14.04
CA ASN A 55 -6.94 0.83 -13.84
C ASN A 55 -7.89 1.00 -15.03
N ALA A 56 -7.38 0.95 -16.27
CA ALA A 56 -8.19 1.05 -17.47
C ALA A 56 -9.20 -0.12 -17.58
N GLN A 57 -8.77 -1.34 -17.26
CA GLN A 57 -9.66 -2.51 -17.22
C GLN A 57 -10.73 -2.37 -16.15
N MET A 58 -10.35 -1.99 -14.93
CA MET A 58 -11.29 -1.80 -13.82
C MET A 58 -12.29 -0.69 -14.12
N ALA A 59 -11.85 0.42 -14.71
CA ALA A 59 -12.74 1.50 -15.12
C ALA A 59 -13.75 1.03 -16.19
N GLN A 60 -13.31 0.25 -17.17
CA GLN A 60 -14.18 -0.31 -18.20
C GLN A 60 -15.16 -1.34 -17.63
N GLU A 61 -14.70 -2.23 -16.75
CA GLU A 61 -15.57 -3.18 -16.05
C GLU A 61 -16.59 -2.46 -15.18
N ALA A 62 -16.20 -1.39 -14.48
CA ALA A 62 -17.09 -0.56 -13.69
C ALA A 62 -18.17 0.10 -14.56
N LEU A 63 -17.81 0.63 -15.73
CA LEU A 63 -18.77 1.21 -16.68
C LEU A 63 -19.73 0.16 -17.24
N ASN A 64 -19.24 -1.03 -17.58
CA ASN A 64 -20.07 -2.13 -18.06
C ASN A 64 -21.05 -2.61 -16.99
N LEU A 65 -20.58 -2.66 -15.74
CA LEU A 65 -21.38 -3.11 -14.62
C LEU A 65 -22.41 -2.05 -14.21
N THR A 66 -22.06 -0.76 -14.23
CA THR A 66 -23.02 0.34 -13.98
C THR A 66 -24.19 0.29 -14.96
N LYS A 67 -23.95 -0.17 -16.21
CA LYS A 67 -25.01 -0.44 -17.19
C LYS A 67 -25.83 -1.70 -16.89
N ALA A 68 -25.22 -2.71 -16.30
CA ALA A 68 -25.84 -4.02 -16.02
C ALA A 68 -26.59 -4.07 -14.68
N LEU A 69 -26.18 -3.28 -13.70
CA LEU A 69 -26.72 -3.27 -12.33
C LEU A 69 -27.83 -2.23 -12.16
N LYS A 70 -28.97 -2.38 -12.82
CA LYS A 70 -30.14 -1.58 -12.52
C LYS A 70 -30.72 -1.95 -11.14
N GLY A 71 -30.41 -1.15 -10.12
CA GLY A 71 -31.24 -1.07 -8.90
C GLY A 71 -31.03 -2.11 -7.81
N ASP A 72 -30.02 -3.00 -7.87
CA ASP A 72 -29.78 -4.01 -6.84
C ASP A 72 -28.60 -3.65 -5.91
N ASN A 73 -28.92 -3.08 -4.75
CA ASN A 73 -27.94 -2.70 -3.72
C ASN A 73 -27.05 -3.88 -3.25
N LYS A 74 -27.60 -5.08 -3.21
CA LYS A 74 -26.85 -6.26 -2.74
C LYS A 74 -25.77 -6.67 -3.74
N THR A 75 -26.10 -6.64 -5.02
CA THR A 75 -25.15 -6.93 -6.11
C THR A 75 -24.06 -5.87 -6.22
N GLN A 76 -24.39 -4.59 -5.98
CA GLN A 76 -23.40 -3.50 -5.91
C GLN A 76 -22.43 -3.68 -4.73
N GLY A 77 -22.92 -4.10 -3.55
CA GLY A 77 -22.07 -4.40 -2.40
C GLY A 77 -21.11 -5.54 -2.67
N ASN A 78 -21.60 -6.65 -3.19
CA ASN A 78 -20.77 -7.80 -3.55
C ASN A 78 -19.71 -7.46 -4.59
N TRP A 79 -20.04 -6.59 -5.55
CA TRP A 79 -19.08 -6.14 -6.55
C TRP A 79 -17.96 -5.27 -5.94
N GLY A 80 -18.29 -4.39 -5.00
CA GLY A 80 -17.32 -3.60 -4.27
C GLY A 80 -16.29 -4.47 -3.55
N GLU A 81 -16.73 -5.57 -2.94
CA GLU A 81 -15.86 -6.56 -2.32
C GLU A 81 -14.97 -7.29 -3.35
N VAL A 82 -15.51 -7.62 -4.53
CA VAL A 82 -14.71 -8.24 -5.62
C VAL A 82 -13.61 -7.28 -6.11
N VAL A 83 -13.93 -6.00 -6.30
CA VAL A 83 -12.92 -5.01 -6.70
C VAL A 83 -11.85 -4.86 -5.64
N LEU A 84 -12.25 -4.77 -4.37
CA LEU A 84 -11.30 -4.69 -3.25
C LEU A 84 -10.37 -5.91 -3.21
N THR A 85 -10.92 -7.13 -3.37
CA THR A 85 -10.14 -8.37 -3.43
C THR A 85 -9.11 -8.33 -4.56
N ARG A 86 -9.49 -7.91 -5.76
CA ARG A 86 -8.56 -7.75 -6.89
C ARG A 86 -7.45 -6.75 -6.62
N VAL A 87 -7.77 -5.63 -5.97
CA VAL A 87 -6.76 -4.62 -5.58
C VAL A 87 -5.77 -5.21 -4.56
N LEU A 88 -6.27 -5.97 -3.58
CA LEU A 88 -5.43 -6.67 -2.60
C LEU A 88 -4.51 -7.70 -3.26
N GLU A 89 -5.03 -8.56 -4.13
CA GLU A 89 -4.25 -9.54 -4.89
C GLU A 89 -3.16 -8.86 -5.75
N ALA A 90 -3.53 -7.77 -6.46
CA ALA A 90 -2.61 -7.01 -7.29
C ALA A 90 -1.55 -6.25 -6.49
N SER A 91 -1.77 -6.00 -5.21
CA SER A 91 -0.83 -5.28 -4.34
C SER A 91 0.47 -6.03 -4.09
N GLY A 92 0.43 -7.37 -4.14
CA GLY A 92 1.54 -8.25 -3.79
C GLY A 92 1.65 -8.54 -2.30
N LEU A 93 0.69 -8.12 -1.49
CA LEU A 93 0.54 -8.51 -0.09
C LEU A 93 -0.06 -9.92 0.00
N ARG A 94 0.27 -10.66 1.06
CA ARG A 94 -0.17 -12.04 1.28
C ARG A 94 -1.29 -12.10 2.31
N GLU A 95 -2.40 -12.74 1.93
CA GLU A 95 -3.51 -12.98 2.84
C GLU A 95 -3.10 -13.85 4.02
N GLY A 96 -3.64 -13.56 5.19
CA GLY A 96 -3.29 -14.23 6.44
C GLY A 96 -1.98 -13.78 7.08
N TYR A 97 -1.12 -13.04 6.35
CA TYR A 97 0.16 -12.51 6.84
C TYR A 97 0.17 -10.98 6.88
N GLU A 98 0.13 -10.34 5.72
CA GLU A 98 0.17 -8.89 5.60
C GLU A 98 -1.23 -8.25 5.56
N TYR A 99 -2.28 -9.01 5.21
CA TYR A 99 -3.66 -8.56 5.35
C TYR A 99 -4.61 -9.70 5.74
N GLN A 100 -5.77 -9.34 6.28
CA GLN A 100 -6.87 -10.25 6.64
C GLN A 100 -8.18 -9.64 6.18
N THR A 101 -9.07 -10.48 5.63
CA THR A 101 -10.41 -10.11 5.17
C THR A 101 -11.47 -10.57 6.17
N GLN A 102 -12.59 -9.84 6.25
CA GLN A 102 -13.79 -10.20 7.02
C GLN A 102 -13.52 -10.59 8.49
N VAL A 103 -12.61 -9.87 9.15
CA VAL A 103 -12.27 -10.15 10.56
C VAL A 103 -13.42 -9.68 11.46
N SER A 104 -14.03 -10.61 12.21
CA SER A 104 -15.03 -10.27 13.22
C SER A 104 -14.36 -10.07 14.57
N ILE A 105 -14.43 -8.85 15.10
CA ILE A 105 -13.85 -8.50 16.40
C ILE A 105 -14.98 -8.19 17.38
N GLU A 106 -15.01 -8.92 18.51
CA GLU A 106 -15.93 -8.64 19.60
C GLU A 106 -15.39 -7.46 20.42
N THR A 107 -16.23 -6.47 20.65
CA THR A 107 -15.92 -5.34 21.53
C THR A 107 -16.33 -5.66 22.96
N ASP A 108 -15.75 -4.96 23.95
CA ASP A 108 -16.07 -5.13 25.37
C ASP A 108 -17.56 -4.94 25.68
N ASN A 109 -18.28 -4.22 24.83
CA ASN A 109 -19.74 -4.00 24.92
C ASN A 109 -20.60 -5.09 24.23
N ARG A 110 -20.04 -6.26 23.88
CA ARG A 110 -20.71 -7.35 23.14
C ARG A 110 -21.24 -6.94 21.76
N SER A 111 -20.86 -5.79 21.25
CA SER A 111 -21.13 -5.45 19.86
C SER A 111 -20.02 -6.05 18.96
N ARG A 112 -20.42 -6.58 17.79
CA ARG A 112 -19.47 -7.08 16.79
C ARG A 112 -19.16 -5.97 15.81
N MET A 113 -17.89 -5.63 15.67
CA MET A 113 -17.41 -4.81 14.59
C MET A 113 -16.68 -5.68 13.56
N GLN A 114 -17.01 -5.44 12.29
CA GLN A 114 -16.46 -6.24 11.20
C GLN A 114 -15.89 -5.31 10.13
N PRO A 115 -14.61 -4.94 10.26
CA PRO A 115 -13.91 -4.28 9.16
C PRO A 115 -13.81 -5.21 7.96
N ASP A 116 -13.91 -4.67 6.76
CA ASP A 116 -13.83 -5.49 5.55
C ASP A 116 -12.43 -6.03 5.35
N VAL A 117 -11.39 -5.21 5.58
CA VAL A 117 -9.99 -5.62 5.50
C VAL A 117 -9.16 -4.93 6.59
N ILE A 118 -8.22 -5.69 7.14
CA ILE A 118 -7.16 -5.18 8.02
C ILE A 118 -5.82 -5.44 7.34
N VAL A 119 -5.06 -4.38 7.07
CA VAL A 119 -3.71 -4.46 6.50
C VAL A 119 -2.69 -4.20 7.60
N ARG A 120 -1.74 -5.11 7.75
CA ARG A 120 -0.68 -5.04 8.76
C ARG A 120 0.53 -4.31 8.19
N LEU A 121 1.09 -3.40 8.99
CA LEU A 121 2.34 -2.70 8.67
C LEU A 121 3.53 -3.37 9.38
N PRO A 122 4.76 -3.27 8.85
CA PRO A 122 5.94 -3.91 9.42
C PRO A 122 6.20 -3.55 10.89
N GLN A 123 5.85 -2.35 11.32
CA GLN A 123 6.08 -1.87 12.68
C GLN A 123 4.98 -2.26 13.69
N GLY A 124 4.13 -3.23 13.31
CA GLY A 124 3.04 -3.73 14.16
C GLY A 124 1.89 -2.74 14.31
N LYS A 125 1.70 -1.85 13.35
CA LYS A 125 0.51 -1.02 13.19
C LYS A 125 -0.40 -1.65 12.14
N ASP A 126 -1.70 -1.35 12.23
CA ASP A 126 -2.73 -1.86 11.35
C ASP A 126 -3.45 -0.72 10.62
N VAL A 127 -3.84 -0.94 9.37
CA VAL A 127 -4.70 -0.05 8.59
C VAL A 127 -6.01 -0.77 8.33
N VAL A 128 -7.12 -0.12 8.67
CA VAL A 128 -8.46 -0.64 8.40
C VAL A 128 -8.97 -0.09 7.07
N ILE A 129 -9.57 -0.94 6.24
CA ILE A 129 -10.25 -0.58 5.01
C ILE A 129 -11.72 -0.96 5.14
N ASP A 130 -12.61 0.00 4.88
CA ASP A 130 -14.06 -0.20 4.83
C ASP A 130 -14.57 0.12 3.41
N ALA A 131 -15.25 -0.85 2.77
CA ALA A 131 -15.67 -0.79 1.37
C ALA A 131 -17.20 -0.69 1.18
N LYS A 132 -17.95 -0.56 2.26
CA LYS A 132 -19.42 -0.64 2.26
C LYS A 132 -20.09 0.66 1.82
N MET A 133 -19.88 1.07 0.58
CA MET A 133 -20.51 2.26 0.01
C MET A 133 -21.55 1.87 -1.05
N THR A 134 -22.73 2.54 -1.01
CA THR A 134 -23.73 2.42 -2.08
C THR A 134 -23.43 3.35 -3.26
N LEU A 135 -23.57 2.84 -4.48
CA LEU A 135 -23.31 3.56 -5.73
C LEU A 135 -24.59 3.86 -6.53
N VAL A 136 -25.78 3.63 -5.95
CA VAL A 136 -27.08 3.81 -6.62
C VAL A 136 -27.25 5.21 -7.20
N ALA A 137 -26.87 6.23 -6.45
CA ALA A 137 -26.97 7.61 -6.91
C ALA A 137 -25.99 7.89 -8.06
N TYR A 138 -24.75 7.30 -8.02
CA TYR A 138 -23.81 7.39 -9.12
C TYR A 138 -24.33 6.68 -10.38
N GLU A 139 -24.96 5.51 -10.25
CA GLU A 139 -25.58 4.79 -11.35
C GLU A 139 -26.68 5.65 -12.01
N ARG A 140 -27.56 6.29 -11.21
CA ARG A 140 -28.60 7.20 -11.73
C ARG A 140 -27.98 8.41 -12.43
N TYR A 141 -26.92 8.99 -11.89
CA TYR A 141 -26.17 10.06 -12.54
C TYR A 141 -25.66 9.64 -13.92
N PHE A 142 -25.06 8.46 -14.00
CA PHE A 142 -24.47 7.97 -15.24
C PHE A 142 -25.50 7.64 -16.31
N ASN A 143 -26.68 7.14 -15.91
CA ASN A 143 -27.75 6.71 -16.82
C ASN A 143 -28.82 7.79 -17.03
N ALA A 144 -28.65 9.00 -16.49
CA ALA A 144 -29.66 10.08 -16.64
C ALA A 144 -29.69 10.62 -18.08
N ASP A 145 -30.90 10.69 -18.66
CA ASP A 145 -31.14 11.18 -20.00
C ASP A 145 -31.24 12.72 -20.06
N ASP A 146 -31.58 13.35 -18.95
CA ASP A 146 -31.73 14.80 -18.86
C ASP A 146 -30.84 15.41 -17.78
N ASP A 147 -30.52 16.72 -17.93
CA ASP A 147 -29.60 17.41 -17.03
C ASP A 147 -30.17 17.62 -15.62
N TYR A 148 -31.49 17.74 -15.48
CA TYR A 148 -32.13 17.90 -14.16
C TYR A 148 -31.99 16.63 -13.33
N THR A 149 -32.34 15.48 -13.91
CA THR A 149 -32.19 14.17 -13.26
C THR A 149 -30.70 13.87 -12.94
N ARG A 150 -29.80 14.23 -13.86
CA ARG A 150 -28.37 14.08 -13.68
C ARG A 150 -27.84 14.89 -12.50
N GLU A 151 -28.21 16.16 -12.40
CA GLU A 151 -27.78 17.03 -11.30
C GLU A 151 -28.37 16.56 -9.97
N ALA A 152 -29.64 16.16 -9.91
CA ALA A 152 -30.24 15.61 -8.71
C ALA A 152 -29.52 14.35 -8.23
N ALA A 153 -29.18 13.43 -9.13
CA ALA A 153 -28.42 12.20 -8.83
C ALA A 153 -26.99 12.50 -8.36
N LEU A 154 -26.35 13.54 -8.91
CA LEU A 154 -25.05 14.01 -8.47
C LEU A 154 -25.07 14.47 -7.00
N GLN A 155 -26.05 15.30 -6.65
CA GLN A 155 -26.21 15.79 -5.28
C GLN A 155 -26.47 14.65 -4.30
N GLU A 156 -27.26 13.65 -4.69
CA GLU A 156 -27.48 12.46 -3.89
C GLU A 156 -26.21 11.61 -3.75
N HIS A 157 -25.39 11.50 -4.80
CA HIS A 157 -24.10 10.80 -4.72
C HIS A 157 -23.16 11.46 -3.71
N ILE A 158 -23.00 12.79 -3.78
CA ILE A 158 -22.19 13.57 -2.83
C ILE A 158 -22.72 13.41 -1.39
N ALA A 159 -24.05 13.49 -1.23
CA ALA A 159 -24.69 13.30 0.08
C ALA A 159 -24.45 11.88 0.63
N SER A 160 -24.48 10.86 -0.23
CA SER A 160 -24.17 9.47 0.12
C SER A 160 -22.73 9.31 0.62
N VAL A 161 -21.75 9.86 -0.10
CA VAL A 161 -20.34 9.87 0.31
C VAL A 161 -20.17 10.55 1.69
N ARG A 162 -20.76 11.76 1.84
CA ARG A 162 -20.70 12.51 3.11
C ARG A 162 -21.34 11.76 4.27
N ASN A 163 -22.50 11.13 4.04
CA ASN A 163 -23.15 10.32 5.06
C ASN A 163 -22.28 9.12 5.48
N HIS A 164 -21.65 8.46 4.51
CA HIS A 164 -20.77 7.33 4.78
C HIS A 164 -19.53 7.75 5.60
N ILE A 165 -18.92 8.90 5.28
CA ILE A 165 -17.85 9.51 6.09
C ILE A 165 -18.31 9.68 7.54
N ARG A 166 -19.51 10.25 7.77
CA ARG A 166 -20.04 10.46 9.13
C ARG A 166 -20.29 9.16 9.88
N LEU A 167 -20.88 8.17 9.20
CA LEU A 167 -21.17 6.87 9.81
C LEU A 167 -19.89 6.12 10.15
N LEU A 168 -18.92 6.16 9.25
CA LEU A 168 -17.62 5.48 9.44
C LEU A 168 -16.81 6.16 10.56
N GLY A 169 -16.82 7.51 10.64
CA GLY A 169 -16.16 8.26 11.70
C GLY A 169 -16.73 8.03 13.10
N ARG A 170 -17.94 7.46 13.20
CA ARG A 170 -18.53 7.04 14.48
C ARG A 170 -18.11 5.64 14.91
N LYS A 171 -17.57 4.85 13.97
CA LYS A 171 -17.02 3.52 14.25
C LYS A 171 -15.62 3.69 14.83
N ASP A 172 -15.48 3.46 16.14
CA ASP A 172 -14.18 3.59 16.82
C ASP A 172 -13.32 2.33 16.60
N TYR A 173 -12.77 2.21 15.40
CA TYR A 173 -11.89 1.09 15.06
C TYR A 173 -10.57 1.12 15.87
N GLN A 174 -10.21 2.25 16.46
CA GLN A 174 -8.97 2.41 17.24
C GLN A 174 -9.07 1.70 18.59
N GLN A 175 -10.27 1.53 19.12
CA GLN A 175 -10.50 0.84 20.40
C GLN A 175 -10.72 -0.67 20.26
N LEU A 176 -10.59 -1.22 19.07
CA LEU A 176 -10.80 -2.65 18.86
C LEU A 176 -9.67 -3.47 19.52
N PRO A 177 -10.01 -4.47 20.36
CA PRO A 177 -9.02 -5.34 20.98
C PRO A 177 -8.16 -6.05 19.95
N GLY A 178 -6.82 -5.99 20.12
CA GLY A 178 -5.88 -6.65 19.21
C GLY A 178 -5.53 -5.87 17.96
N LEU A 179 -6.13 -4.72 17.69
CA LEU A 179 -5.76 -3.79 16.64
C LEU A 179 -4.86 -2.68 17.16
N ARG A 180 -3.73 -2.50 16.53
CA ARG A 180 -2.86 -1.31 16.71
C ARG A 180 -3.09 -0.37 15.52
N SER A 181 -4.34 0.07 15.37
CA SER A 181 -4.76 0.88 14.22
C SER A 181 -3.95 2.16 14.11
N LEU A 182 -3.67 2.56 12.87
CA LEU A 182 -3.29 3.93 12.56
C LEU A 182 -4.46 4.86 12.89
N ASP A 183 -4.16 6.14 13.02
CA ASP A 183 -5.16 7.17 13.35
C ASP A 183 -6.23 7.37 12.25
N TYR A 184 -6.12 6.63 11.11
CA TYR A 184 -6.99 6.77 9.96
C TYR A 184 -7.56 5.43 9.50
N VAL A 185 -8.83 5.47 9.05
CA VAL A 185 -9.52 4.38 8.36
C VAL A 185 -9.60 4.72 6.86
N LEU A 186 -9.31 3.77 5.99
CA LEU A 186 -9.46 3.94 4.54
C LEU A 186 -10.90 3.64 4.14
N MET A 187 -11.60 4.63 3.62
CA MET A 187 -12.93 4.48 3.02
C MET A 187 -12.76 4.22 1.52
N PHE A 188 -13.04 3.00 1.10
CA PHE A 188 -12.84 2.56 -0.27
C PHE A 188 -14.09 2.81 -1.13
N ILE A 189 -13.93 3.55 -2.21
CA ILE A 189 -14.94 3.81 -3.23
C ILE A 189 -14.58 2.98 -4.47
N PRO A 190 -15.29 1.87 -4.76
CA PRO A 190 -14.84 0.85 -5.71
C PRO A 190 -14.92 1.26 -7.19
N VAL A 191 -15.45 2.43 -7.50
CA VAL A 191 -15.59 2.98 -8.85
C VAL A 191 -14.77 4.25 -8.98
N GLU A 192 -13.66 4.20 -9.71
CA GLU A 192 -12.76 5.34 -9.90
C GLU A 192 -13.47 6.61 -10.39
N PRO A 193 -14.32 6.56 -11.46
CA PRO A 193 -15.05 7.74 -11.90
C PRO A 193 -16.04 8.29 -10.86
N ALA A 194 -16.64 7.43 -10.02
CA ALA A 194 -17.54 7.89 -8.95
C ALA A 194 -16.77 8.64 -7.85
N PHE A 195 -15.57 8.16 -7.50
CA PHE A 195 -14.67 8.84 -6.60
C PHE A 195 -14.24 10.20 -7.16
N LEU A 196 -13.75 10.24 -8.40
CA LEU A 196 -13.30 11.47 -9.05
C LEU A 196 -14.43 12.49 -9.18
N LEU A 197 -15.63 12.05 -9.57
CA LEU A 197 -16.81 12.92 -9.67
C LEU A 197 -17.15 13.58 -8.34
N ALA A 198 -17.15 12.82 -7.24
CA ALA A 198 -17.45 13.34 -5.91
C ALA A 198 -16.43 14.40 -5.47
N ILE A 199 -15.14 14.14 -5.68
CA ILE A 199 -14.05 15.04 -5.27
C ILE A 199 -13.97 16.28 -6.16
N ASP A 200 -14.18 16.14 -7.48
CA ASP A 200 -14.18 17.25 -8.42
C ASP A 200 -15.33 18.26 -8.13
N ARG A 201 -16.51 17.72 -7.83
CA ARG A 201 -17.71 18.54 -7.56
C ARG A 201 -17.76 19.08 -6.13
N GLN A 202 -17.16 18.37 -5.17
CA GLN A 202 -17.15 18.76 -3.77
C GLN A 202 -15.79 18.47 -3.13
N PRO A 203 -14.76 19.30 -3.39
CA PRO A 203 -13.41 19.10 -2.84
C PRO A 203 -13.35 19.09 -1.32
N GLU A 204 -14.30 19.74 -0.65
CA GLU A 204 -14.40 19.79 0.81
C GLU A 204 -14.61 18.41 1.45
N LEU A 205 -15.10 17.41 0.69
CA LEU A 205 -15.26 16.04 1.18
C LEU A 205 -13.95 15.46 1.72
N ILE A 206 -12.81 15.80 1.11
CA ILE A 206 -11.48 15.37 1.58
C ILE A 206 -11.23 15.93 2.97
N SER A 207 -11.45 17.22 3.19
CA SER A 207 -11.26 17.87 4.48
C SER A 207 -12.25 17.36 5.54
N GLU A 208 -13.50 17.11 5.15
CA GLU A 208 -14.51 16.51 6.02
C GLU A 208 -14.11 15.08 6.45
N ALA A 209 -13.60 14.27 5.52
CA ALA A 209 -13.12 12.92 5.81
C ALA A 209 -11.93 12.94 6.78
N LEU A 210 -10.92 13.75 6.50
CA LEU A 210 -9.72 13.87 7.35
C LEU A 210 -10.05 14.34 8.77
N LYS A 211 -11.02 15.26 8.95
CA LYS A 211 -11.50 15.67 10.28
C LYS A 211 -12.17 14.52 11.05
N ASN A 212 -12.65 13.50 10.38
CA ASN A 212 -13.22 12.29 10.95
C ASN A 212 -12.24 11.12 11.00
N ASN A 213 -10.95 11.37 10.81
CA ASN A 213 -9.91 10.33 10.72
C ASN A 213 -10.18 9.30 9.60
N ILE A 214 -10.72 9.75 8.49
CA ILE A 214 -11.00 8.94 7.32
C ILE A 214 -10.19 9.45 6.14
N MET A 215 -9.62 8.54 5.38
CA MET A 215 -8.95 8.80 4.12
C MET A 215 -9.75 8.16 2.99
N LEU A 216 -10.24 8.98 2.07
CA LEU A 216 -10.96 8.50 0.88
C LEU A 216 -9.98 7.89 -0.10
N VAL A 217 -10.25 6.67 -0.55
CA VAL A 217 -9.40 5.97 -1.52
C VAL A 217 -10.23 5.35 -2.64
N SER A 218 -9.71 5.47 -3.85
CA SER A 218 -10.18 4.80 -5.05
C SER A 218 -9.41 3.50 -5.30
N PRO A 219 -9.77 2.66 -6.27
CA PRO A 219 -8.99 1.49 -6.64
C PRO A 219 -7.52 1.80 -6.93
N THR A 220 -7.26 2.86 -7.69
CA THR A 220 -5.89 3.28 -8.04
C THR A 220 -5.11 3.76 -6.82
N THR A 221 -5.67 4.66 -6.03
CA THR A 221 -4.98 5.22 -4.86
C THR A 221 -4.77 4.17 -3.78
N LEU A 222 -5.73 3.26 -3.58
CA LEU A 222 -5.58 2.12 -2.67
C LEU A 222 -4.47 1.18 -3.13
N LEU A 223 -4.42 0.83 -4.42
CA LEU A 223 -3.38 -0.05 -4.96
C LEU A 223 -1.99 0.54 -4.77
N VAL A 224 -1.81 1.85 -5.00
CA VAL A 224 -0.54 2.55 -4.77
C VAL A 224 -0.15 2.48 -3.28
N ALA A 225 -1.10 2.75 -2.37
CA ALA A 225 -0.87 2.68 -0.93
C ALA A 225 -0.45 1.25 -0.49
N LEU A 226 -1.19 0.22 -0.95
CA LEU A 226 -0.89 -1.17 -0.62
C LEU A 226 0.44 -1.65 -1.19
N ARG A 227 0.81 -1.24 -2.41
CA ARG A 227 2.13 -1.51 -2.98
C ARG A 227 3.27 -0.85 -2.19
N THR A 228 3.04 0.35 -1.69
CA THR A 228 4.00 1.01 -0.80
C THR A 228 4.19 0.20 0.48
N ILE A 229 3.10 -0.32 1.06
CA ILE A 229 3.17 -1.20 2.24
C ILE A 229 3.90 -2.52 1.90
N ALA A 230 3.63 -3.12 0.75
CA ALA A 230 4.32 -4.34 0.30
C ALA A 230 5.84 -4.11 0.16
N ASN A 231 6.25 -2.95 -0.35
CA ASN A 231 7.65 -2.56 -0.41
C ASN A 231 8.26 -2.39 1.00
N LEU A 232 7.55 -1.75 1.94
CA LEU A 232 8.00 -1.64 3.34
C LEU A 232 8.21 -3.01 3.97
N TRP A 233 7.34 -3.98 3.74
CA TRP A 233 7.51 -5.36 4.18
C TRP A 233 8.75 -6.01 3.56
N ARG A 234 9.01 -5.77 2.30
CA ARG A 234 10.19 -6.29 1.59
C ARG A 234 11.49 -5.76 2.20
N TYR A 235 11.54 -4.45 2.49
CA TYR A 235 12.69 -3.83 3.19
C TYR A 235 12.89 -4.39 4.61
N GLU A 236 11.81 -4.56 5.35
CA GLU A 236 11.88 -5.12 6.71
C GLU A 236 12.42 -6.56 6.70
N HIS A 237 11.96 -7.39 5.76
CA HIS A 237 12.46 -8.75 5.60
C HIS A 237 13.95 -8.78 5.21
N GLN A 238 14.40 -7.90 4.31
CA GLN A 238 15.80 -7.77 3.93
C GLN A 238 16.67 -7.35 5.11
N SER A 239 16.25 -6.34 5.86
CA SER A 239 16.96 -5.84 7.05
C SER A 239 17.11 -6.94 8.11
N ARG A 240 16.02 -7.64 8.42
CA ARG A 240 16.05 -8.77 9.38
C ARG A 240 16.93 -9.91 8.93
N ASN A 241 16.97 -10.21 7.64
CA ASN A 241 17.85 -11.25 7.10
C ASN A 241 19.32 -10.83 7.19
N ALA A 242 19.66 -9.58 6.87
CA ALA A 242 21.00 -9.04 7.01
C ALA A 242 21.49 -9.10 8.46
N GLN A 243 20.67 -8.73 9.44
CA GLN A 243 20.98 -8.85 10.86
C GLN A 243 21.24 -10.30 11.28
N LYS A 244 20.38 -11.24 10.87
CA LYS A 244 20.57 -12.67 11.15
C LYS A 244 21.86 -13.22 10.55
N ILE A 245 22.24 -12.78 9.35
CA ILE A 245 23.50 -13.17 8.71
C ILE A 245 24.68 -12.62 9.51
N ALA A 246 24.64 -11.34 9.90
CA ALA A 246 25.69 -10.71 10.70
C ALA A 246 25.87 -11.40 12.07
N GLU A 247 24.78 -11.73 12.76
CA GLU A 247 24.82 -12.48 14.02
C GLU A 247 25.43 -13.88 13.85
N ARG A 248 25.04 -14.60 12.78
CA ARG A 248 25.59 -15.94 12.49
C ARG A 248 27.08 -15.88 12.15
N ALA A 249 27.48 -14.88 11.37
CA ALA A 249 28.91 -14.65 11.05
C ALA A 249 29.71 -14.31 12.30
N GLY A 250 29.19 -13.46 13.20
CA GLY A 250 29.82 -13.18 14.50
C GLY A 250 30.03 -14.43 15.36
N ARG A 251 28.97 -15.26 15.51
CA ARG A 251 29.06 -16.53 16.25
C ARG A 251 30.06 -17.50 15.62
N LEU A 252 30.18 -17.53 14.30
CA LEU A 252 31.17 -18.37 13.62
C LEU A 252 32.58 -17.87 13.89
N TYR A 253 32.81 -16.56 13.81
CA TYR A 253 34.08 -15.93 14.12
C TYR A 253 34.53 -16.22 15.56
N ASP A 254 33.62 -16.05 16.54
CA ASP A 254 33.89 -16.33 17.95
C ASP A 254 34.28 -17.82 18.16
N LYS A 255 33.59 -18.75 17.49
CA LYS A 255 33.95 -20.16 17.54
C LYS A 255 35.33 -20.43 16.94
N MET A 256 35.64 -19.83 15.80
CA MET A 256 36.97 -20.00 15.18
C MET A 256 38.09 -19.45 16.07
N ARG A 257 37.86 -18.35 16.77
CA ARG A 257 38.82 -17.75 17.70
C ARG A 257 39.12 -18.66 18.92
N LEU A 258 38.20 -19.54 19.29
CA LEU A 258 38.37 -20.49 20.37
C LEU A 258 39.22 -21.73 19.97
N PHE A 259 39.43 -21.92 18.65
CA PHE A 259 40.26 -23.02 18.13
C PHE A 259 41.68 -22.61 17.78
N VAL A 260 42.04 -21.34 17.93
CA VAL A 260 43.41 -20.80 17.79
C VAL A 260 43.94 -20.44 19.20
#